data_8f974de3aa48ad0f1cc87c7bd9b1d65d
#
_entry.id   8f974de3aa48ad0f1cc87c7bd9b1d65d
#
_cell.length_a   1.000
_cell.length_b   1.000
_cell.length_c   1.000
_cell.angle_alpha   90.00
_cell.angle_beta   90.00
_cell.angle_gamma   90.00
#
_symmetry.space_group_name_H-M   'P 1'
#
loop_
_entity.id
_entity.type
_entity.pdbx_description
1 polymer ?
#
loop_
_entity_poly.entity_id
_entity_poly.type
_entity_poly.pdbx_seq_one_letter_code
_entity_poly.pdbx_strand_id
1 'polypeptide(L)'
;MKEIDWSKLGFHYTEPEYIVRAACHDGVWSEPYATTDKYLQLHVSATCLQYGQEAFEGLKAFRGVDGKVRLFRWRDNARRMANSAAGLYMTPVPEEMFGRAIRLALEKNIDLVPPYGTGATLYFRPLLIGTTPRLGVGPGHDFEFVVIPSPIGPYYPGKFHCTSFIVNRHVDRAAPYGTGQFKVGGNYASSFRATEAAHAMGMDCIFLDAKTHRYIDECSAANFIGIKNLSPTLPSREGGKYSSIEYLTPRSSAILPSITNDSLMTLAKERGMKVTRRHIRLEELADMQEAAACGTACVISPIDKVVDPDNDKTYRFGNEPGPILSELYHALRDIQFGRAEDKHQWTDVLDI
;
A
#
# COMPACT_ATOMS: atom_id res chain seq x y z
N MET A 1 14.71 -20.74 16.09
CA MET A 1 13.66 -20.48 15.08
C MET A 1 13.61 -21.62 14.07
N LYS A 2 12.44 -21.96 13.52
CA LYS A 2 12.36 -22.88 12.37
C LYS A 2 13.08 -22.23 11.19
N GLU A 3 13.85 -23.00 10.44
CA GLU A 3 14.50 -22.56 9.20
C GLU A 3 13.43 -22.06 8.23
N ILE A 4 13.53 -20.80 7.79
CA ILE A 4 12.55 -20.19 6.90
C ILE A 4 12.95 -20.48 5.46
N ASP A 5 12.10 -21.17 4.71
CA ASP A 5 12.27 -21.33 3.28
C ASP A 5 11.80 -20.04 2.56
N TRP A 6 12.76 -19.14 2.31
CA TRP A 6 12.50 -17.83 1.69
C TRP A 6 11.89 -17.93 0.29
N SER A 7 12.07 -19.06 -0.38
CA SER A 7 11.54 -19.27 -1.74
C SER A 7 10.04 -19.58 -1.77
N LYS A 8 9.49 -20.02 -0.64
CA LYS A 8 8.07 -20.40 -0.49
C LYS A 8 7.22 -19.34 0.21
N LEU A 9 7.81 -18.21 0.57
CA LEU A 9 7.06 -17.13 1.19
C LEU A 9 6.04 -16.53 0.20
N GLY A 10 4.78 -16.48 0.63
CA GLY A 10 3.72 -15.66 0.03
C GLY A 10 3.46 -14.41 0.88
N PHE A 11 2.26 -13.85 0.77
CA PHE A 11 1.78 -12.75 1.63
C PHE A 11 0.97 -13.31 2.82
N HIS A 12 1.43 -14.42 3.40
CA HIS A 12 0.80 -15.05 4.56
C HIS A 12 1.47 -14.58 5.84
N TYR A 13 0.72 -14.59 6.93
CA TYR A 13 1.24 -14.27 8.24
C TYR A 13 2.26 -15.33 8.69
N THR A 14 3.48 -14.87 8.95
CA THR A 14 4.52 -15.65 9.63
C THR A 14 4.71 -15.04 11.02
N GLU A 15 4.44 -15.83 12.06
CA GLU A 15 4.51 -15.35 13.43
C GLU A 15 5.93 -14.95 13.81
N PRO A 16 6.16 -13.69 14.25
CA PRO A 16 7.46 -13.24 14.75
C PRO A 16 7.70 -13.71 16.18
N GLU A 17 8.94 -13.70 16.64
CA GLU A 17 9.23 -13.92 18.04
C GLU A 17 8.76 -12.77 18.92
N TYR A 18 8.97 -11.53 18.46
CA TYR A 18 8.55 -10.32 19.17
C TYR A 18 7.62 -9.46 18.33
N ILE A 19 6.62 -8.90 19.00
CA ILE A 19 5.89 -7.72 18.54
C ILE A 19 6.27 -6.53 19.41
N VAL A 20 5.96 -5.30 18.97
CA VAL A 20 6.17 -4.11 19.78
C VAL A 20 4.82 -3.50 20.10
N ARG A 21 4.64 -3.04 21.36
CA ARG A 21 3.41 -2.45 21.85
C ARG A 21 3.68 -1.13 22.55
N ALA A 22 2.68 -0.24 22.55
CA ALA A 22 2.61 0.96 23.40
C ALA A 22 1.15 1.30 23.67
N ALA A 23 0.84 1.70 24.90
CA ALA A 23 -0.49 2.11 25.31
C ALA A 23 -0.60 3.64 25.38
N CYS A 24 -1.80 4.14 25.10
CA CYS A 24 -2.16 5.56 25.32
C CYS A 24 -3.33 5.64 26.29
N HIS A 25 -3.19 6.44 27.32
CA HIS A 25 -4.24 6.75 28.27
C HIS A 25 -4.46 8.27 28.33
N ASP A 26 -5.66 8.71 28.07
CA ASP A 26 -6.04 10.15 28.08
C ASP A 26 -5.05 11.03 27.27
N GLY A 27 -4.62 10.53 26.10
CA GLY A 27 -3.71 11.26 25.20
C GLY A 27 -2.22 11.16 25.54
N VAL A 28 -1.85 10.42 26.60
CA VAL A 28 -0.45 10.21 27.01
C VAL A 28 0.02 8.82 26.60
N TRP A 29 1.04 8.76 25.77
CA TRP A 29 1.65 7.53 25.29
C TRP A 29 2.71 6.98 26.25
N SER A 30 2.70 5.66 26.47
CA SER A 30 3.84 4.96 27.08
C SER A 30 5.00 4.82 26.10
N GLU A 31 6.20 4.49 26.60
CA GLU A 31 7.30 4.09 25.71
C GLU A 31 6.98 2.76 25.02
N PRO A 32 7.39 2.57 23.74
CA PRO A 32 7.26 1.30 23.05
C PRO A 32 8.12 0.22 23.72
N TYR A 33 7.56 -0.99 23.86
CA TYR A 33 8.28 -2.13 24.39
C TYR A 33 8.05 -3.39 23.56
N ALA A 34 9.06 -4.26 23.48
CA ALA A 34 8.97 -5.54 22.80
C ALA A 34 8.38 -6.61 23.74
N THR A 35 7.54 -7.47 23.20
CA THR A 35 6.92 -8.59 23.93
C THR A 35 6.77 -9.82 23.05
N THR A 36 6.80 -11.00 23.65
CA THR A 36 6.49 -12.29 23.01
C THR A 36 5.00 -12.61 23.04
N ASP A 37 4.21 -11.87 23.82
CA ASP A 37 2.75 -12.02 23.88
C ASP A 37 2.11 -11.38 22.65
N LYS A 38 1.47 -12.19 21.77
CA LYS A 38 0.78 -11.78 20.55
C LYS A 38 -0.71 -11.50 20.75
N TYR A 39 -1.21 -11.68 21.98
CA TYR A 39 -2.63 -11.51 22.28
C TYR A 39 -2.88 -10.17 22.93
N LEU A 40 -3.98 -9.54 22.56
CA LEU A 40 -4.49 -8.33 23.19
C LEU A 40 -5.70 -8.70 24.04
N GLN A 41 -5.65 -8.36 25.32
CA GLN A 41 -6.82 -8.49 26.19
C GLN A 41 -7.68 -7.24 26.06
N LEU A 42 -8.82 -7.35 25.39
CA LEU A 42 -9.74 -6.26 25.16
C LEU A 42 -11.06 -6.47 25.91
N HIS A 43 -11.60 -5.38 26.45
CA HIS A 43 -12.97 -5.40 26.95
C HIS A 43 -13.96 -5.56 25.78
N VAL A 44 -15.03 -6.34 25.95
CA VAL A 44 -16.00 -6.62 24.87
C VAL A 44 -16.66 -5.35 24.29
N SER A 45 -16.71 -4.26 25.05
CA SER A 45 -17.21 -2.96 24.60
C SER A 45 -16.11 -1.98 24.16
N ALA A 46 -14.87 -2.47 23.86
CA ALA A 46 -13.83 -1.62 23.31
C ALA A 46 -14.28 -0.95 22.00
N THR A 47 -13.94 0.31 21.80
CA THR A 47 -14.42 1.10 20.64
C THR A 47 -13.96 0.54 19.31
N CYS A 48 -12.84 -0.15 19.24
CA CYS A 48 -12.42 -0.85 18.02
C CYS A 48 -13.36 -2.01 17.67
N LEU A 49 -13.90 -2.75 18.65
CA LEU A 49 -14.82 -3.87 18.44
C LEU A 49 -16.24 -3.39 18.14
N GLN A 50 -16.69 -2.31 18.79
CA GLN A 50 -18.06 -1.82 18.66
C GLN A 50 -18.26 -0.89 17.46
N TYR A 51 -17.26 -0.07 17.14
CA TYR A 51 -17.40 1.03 16.18
C TYR A 51 -16.29 1.06 15.11
N GLY A 52 -15.42 0.04 15.07
CA GLY A 52 -14.32 0.00 14.09
C GLY A 52 -13.32 1.13 14.25
N GLN A 53 -13.13 1.65 15.48
CA GLN A 53 -12.14 2.71 15.74
C GLN A 53 -10.74 2.12 15.71
N GLU A 54 -10.22 1.94 14.48
CA GLU A 54 -8.91 1.36 14.23
C GLU A 54 -8.30 1.90 12.95
N ALA A 55 -6.96 2.02 12.92
CA ALA A 55 -6.18 2.40 11.76
C ALA A 55 -4.94 1.50 11.66
N PHE A 56 -4.45 1.27 10.44
CA PHE A 56 -3.27 0.44 10.26
C PHE A 56 -2.35 1.00 9.18
N GLU A 57 -1.11 0.52 9.18
CA GLU A 57 -0.12 0.86 8.18
C GLU A 57 0.56 -0.37 7.59
N GLY A 58 1.35 -0.15 6.55
CA GLY A 58 2.18 -1.17 5.94
C GLY A 58 3.42 -0.57 5.34
N LEU A 59 4.58 -0.97 5.84
CA LEU A 59 5.89 -0.59 5.32
C LEU A 59 6.83 -1.79 5.29
N LYS A 60 7.98 -1.64 4.65
CA LYS A 60 8.93 -2.74 4.44
C LYS A 60 10.34 -2.35 4.82
N ALA A 61 11.08 -3.34 5.34
CA ALA A 61 12.53 -3.31 5.39
C ALA A 61 13.11 -4.23 4.30
N PHE A 62 14.23 -3.78 3.74
CA PHE A 62 14.92 -4.43 2.63
C PHE A 62 16.38 -4.68 3.02
N ARG A 63 16.88 -5.90 2.85
CA ARG A 63 18.31 -6.15 2.89
C ARG A 63 18.89 -5.77 1.52
N GLY A 64 19.75 -4.77 1.51
CA GLY A 64 20.36 -4.23 0.31
C GLY A 64 21.49 -5.09 -0.26
N VAL A 65 21.94 -4.71 -1.44
CA VAL A 65 23.06 -5.36 -2.15
C VAL A 65 24.36 -5.31 -1.33
N ASP A 66 24.50 -4.31 -0.47
CA ASP A 66 25.63 -4.09 0.46
C ASP A 66 25.45 -4.81 1.82
N GLY A 67 24.40 -5.63 1.96
CA GLY A 67 24.07 -6.34 3.21
C GLY A 67 23.37 -5.50 4.27
N LYS A 68 23.32 -4.16 4.12
CA LYS A 68 22.66 -3.27 5.07
C LYS A 68 21.14 -3.36 4.96
N VAL A 69 20.45 -3.06 6.07
CA VAL A 69 18.97 -3.03 6.11
C VAL A 69 18.47 -1.60 5.89
N ARG A 70 17.44 -1.46 5.08
CA ARG A 70 16.83 -0.18 4.73
C ARG A 70 15.36 -0.17 5.05
N LEU A 71 14.89 0.86 5.79
CA LEU A 71 13.48 1.20 5.92
C LEU A 71 13.10 2.21 4.84
N PHE A 72 12.07 1.92 4.07
CA PHE A 72 11.64 2.80 2.97
C PHE A 72 10.49 3.70 3.41
N ARG A 73 10.71 5.02 3.39
CA ARG A 73 9.72 6.11 3.61
C ARG A 73 8.87 5.94 4.89
N TRP A 74 9.43 5.40 5.96
CA TRP A 74 8.69 5.14 7.20
C TRP A 74 8.09 6.40 7.83
N ARG A 75 8.72 7.57 7.64
CA ARG A 75 8.18 8.85 8.13
C ARG A 75 6.87 9.21 7.44
N ASP A 76 6.75 8.95 6.14
CA ASP A 76 5.49 9.16 5.41
C ASP A 76 4.39 8.20 5.88
N ASN A 77 4.75 6.95 6.24
CA ASN A 77 3.81 6.02 6.87
C ASN A 77 3.37 6.52 8.25
N ALA A 78 4.28 7.04 9.08
CA ALA A 78 3.95 7.63 10.38
C ALA A 78 2.96 8.80 10.24
N ARG A 79 3.22 9.73 9.31
CA ARG A 79 2.35 10.88 9.03
C ARG A 79 0.98 10.44 8.50
N ARG A 80 0.94 9.42 7.63
CA ARG A 80 -0.32 8.89 7.10
C ARG A 80 -1.12 8.16 8.17
N MET A 81 -0.48 7.43 9.09
CA MET A 81 -1.13 6.83 10.25
C MET A 81 -1.70 7.91 11.18
N ALA A 82 -0.93 8.97 11.46
CA ALA A 82 -1.41 10.09 12.24
C ALA A 82 -2.64 10.78 11.61
N ASN A 83 -2.64 10.95 10.28
CA ASN A 83 -3.79 11.47 9.54
C ASN A 83 -5.00 10.51 9.62
N SER A 84 -4.79 9.21 9.51
CA SER A 84 -5.87 8.21 9.66
C SER A 84 -6.43 8.19 11.07
N ALA A 85 -5.57 8.28 12.09
CA ALA A 85 -5.97 8.37 13.49
C ALA A 85 -6.82 9.62 13.75
N ALA A 86 -6.36 10.79 13.28
CA ALA A 86 -7.12 12.05 13.41
C ALA A 86 -8.50 11.97 12.74
N GLY A 87 -8.58 11.30 11.56
CA GLY A 87 -9.84 11.08 10.84
C GLY A 87 -10.86 10.23 11.59
N LEU A 88 -10.41 9.40 12.53
CA LEU A 88 -11.24 8.56 13.40
C LEU A 88 -11.31 9.08 14.85
N TYR A 89 -10.85 10.30 15.08
CA TYR A 89 -10.84 10.90 16.40
C TYR A 89 -10.03 10.10 17.44
N MET A 90 -8.89 9.52 16.99
CA MET A 90 -7.94 8.82 17.83
C MET A 90 -6.71 9.68 18.09
N THR A 91 -6.07 9.53 19.25
CA THR A 91 -4.78 10.18 19.55
C THR A 91 -3.71 9.66 18.60
N PRO A 92 -3.11 10.52 17.76
CA PRO A 92 -2.07 10.08 16.84
C PRO A 92 -0.83 9.53 17.55
N VAL A 93 -0.21 8.52 16.99
CA VAL A 93 1.12 8.06 17.40
C VAL A 93 2.14 9.11 16.96
N PRO A 94 2.97 9.67 17.85
CA PRO A 94 4.01 10.63 17.49
C PRO A 94 5.01 10.03 16.47
N GLU A 95 5.46 10.81 15.47
CA GLU A 95 6.35 10.32 14.40
C GLU A 95 7.61 9.64 14.96
N GLU A 96 8.26 10.25 15.95
CA GLU A 96 9.47 9.70 16.57
C GLU A 96 9.20 8.40 17.34
N MET A 97 8.05 8.29 18.00
CA MET A 97 7.64 7.07 18.68
C MET A 97 7.35 5.96 17.69
N PHE A 98 6.64 6.27 16.57
CA PHE A 98 6.43 5.32 15.48
C PHE A 98 7.77 4.77 14.96
N GLY A 99 8.74 5.67 14.70
CA GLY A 99 10.08 5.29 14.25
C GLY A 99 10.81 4.41 15.26
N ARG A 100 10.77 4.74 16.57
CA ARG A 100 11.37 3.90 17.62
C ARG A 100 10.73 2.51 17.66
N ALA A 101 9.40 2.43 17.57
CA ALA A 101 8.68 1.15 17.59
C ALA A 101 9.04 0.27 16.38
N ILE A 102 9.16 0.84 15.17
CA ILE A 102 9.58 0.09 13.97
C ILE A 102 11.01 -0.42 14.11
N ARG A 103 11.95 0.42 14.57
CA ARG A 103 13.35 0.01 14.79
C ARG A 103 13.45 -1.08 15.85
N LEU A 104 12.77 -0.93 16.98
CA LEU A 104 12.73 -1.96 18.03
C LEU A 104 12.17 -3.30 17.51
N ALA A 105 11.08 -3.25 16.71
CA ALA A 105 10.52 -4.45 16.09
C ALA A 105 11.51 -5.11 15.11
N LEU A 106 12.24 -4.31 14.34
CA LEU A 106 13.28 -4.81 13.44
C LEU A 106 14.46 -5.43 14.18
N GLU A 107 15.01 -4.73 15.17
CA GLU A 107 16.15 -5.21 15.97
C GLU A 107 15.85 -6.55 16.68
N LYS A 108 14.66 -6.67 17.27
CA LYS A 108 14.23 -7.88 17.97
C LYS A 108 13.94 -9.07 17.04
N ASN A 109 13.76 -8.82 15.74
CA ASN A 109 13.45 -9.85 14.74
C ASN A 109 14.36 -9.74 13.51
N ILE A 110 15.62 -9.38 13.70
CA ILE A 110 16.57 -9.15 12.60
C ILE A 110 16.76 -10.40 11.71
N ASP A 111 16.63 -11.58 12.30
CA ASP A 111 16.70 -12.88 11.60
C ASP A 111 15.52 -13.10 10.64
N LEU A 112 14.44 -12.33 10.77
CA LEU A 112 13.31 -12.34 9.85
C LEU A 112 13.52 -11.44 8.62
N VAL A 113 14.61 -10.67 8.55
CA VAL A 113 14.95 -9.87 7.36
C VAL A 113 15.51 -10.79 6.28
N PRO A 114 14.78 -11.03 5.17
CA PRO A 114 15.21 -11.97 4.15
C PRO A 114 16.57 -11.60 3.55
N PRO A 115 17.39 -12.60 3.18
CA PRO A 115 18.64 -12.36 2.48
C PRO A 115 18.43 -11.62 1.15
N TYR A 116 19.41 -10.78 0.76
CA TYR A 116 19.41 -10.16 -0.56
C TYR A 116 19.37 -11.23 -1.67
N GLY A 117 18.64 -10.96 -2.73
CA GLY A 117 18.51 -11.87 -3.88
C GLY A 117 17.30 -12.82 -3.81
N THR A 118 16.66 -12.99 -2.65
CA THR A 118 15.45 -13.84 -2.52
C THR A 118 14.18 -13.19 -3.08
N GLY A 119 14.19 -11.87 -3.29
CA GLY A 119 12.99 -11.09 -3.65
C GLY A 119 12.02 -10.82 -2.50
N ALA A 120 12.18 -11.54 -1.38
CA ALA A 120 11.40 -11.38 -0.16
C ALA A 120 11.82 -10.12 0.62
N THR A 121 10.96 -9.68 1.55
CA THR A 121 11.16 -8.48 2.37
C THR A 121 10.56 -8.68 3.75
N LEU A 122 11.03 -7.92 4.76
CA LEU A 122 10.34 -7.88 6.04
C LEU A 122 9.25 -6.80 5.98
N TYR A 123 8.00 -7.22 6.15
CA TYR A 123 6.85 -6.34 6.20
C TYR A 123 6.51 -6.00 7.65
N PHE A 124 6.18 -4.75 7.93
CA PHE A 124 5.63 -4.32 9.22
C PHE A 124 4.17 -3.94 9.07
N ARG A 125 3.35 -4.39 10.00
CA ARG A 125 1.97 -4.00 10.20
C ARG A 125 1.85 -3.17 11.48
N PRO A 126 2.04 -1.84 11.43
CA PRO A 126 1.57 -0.97 12.51
C PRO A 126 0.03 -1.00 12.57
N LEU A 127 -0.51 -1.17 13.77
CA LEU A 127 -1.94 -1.19 14.06
C LEU A 127 -2.21 -0.26 15.24
N LEU A 128 -3.20 0.60 15.14
CA LEU A 128 -3.68 1.47 16.20
C LEU A 128 -5.16 1.18 16.44
N ILE A 129 -5.55 0.82 17.66
CA ILE A 129 -6.92 0.48 18.03
C ILE A 129 -7.41 1.25 19.23
N GLY A 130 -8.69 1.59 19.25
CA GLY A 130 -9.38 2.16 20.41
C GLY A 130 -9.76 1.06 21.40
N THR A 131 -9.31 1.19 22.66
CA THR A 131 -9.49 0.17 23.70
C THR A 131 -10.50 0.60 24.79
N THR A 132 -10.95 1.85 24.79
CA THR A 132 -11.91 2.40 25.75
C THR A 132 -13.21 1.59 25.76
N PRO A 133 -13.65 1.07 26.93
CA PRO A 133 -14.95 0.43 27.06
C PRO A 133 -16.09 1.45 26.89
N ARG A 134 -16.96 1.25 25.87
CA ARG A 134 -18.04 2.19 25.58
C ARG A 134 -19.21 1.52 24.84
N LEU A 135 -20.45 1.78 25.29
CA LEU A 135 -21.67 1.37 24.56
C LEU A 135 -22.31 2.53 23.79
N GLY A 136 -22.28 3.73 24.35
CA GLY A 136 -22.78 4.93 23.65
C GLY A 136 -21.87 5.29 22.47
N VAL A 137 -22.44 5.68 21.33
CA VAL A 137 -21.67 6.10 20.15
C VAL A 137 -20.82 7.32 20.47
N GLY A 138 -19.50 7.18 20.29
CA GLY A 138 -18.54 8.25 20.52
C GLY A 138 -17.11 7.74 20.52
N PRO A 139 -16.10 8.62 20.40
CA PRO A 139 -14.70 8.22 20.37
C PRO A 139 -14.23 7.70 21.74
N GLY A 140 -13.24 6.83 21.70
CA GLY A 140 -12.45 6.44 22.85
C GLY A 140 -11.37 7.47 23.18
N HIS A 141 -10.72 7.32 24.34
CA HIS A 141 -9.58 8.11 24.82
C HIS A 141 -8.39 7.25 25.21
N ASP A 142 -8.57 5.92 25.23
CA ASP A 142 -7.51 4.95 25.43
C ASP A 142 -7.24 4.19 24.12
N PHE A 143 -5.97 3.97 23.80
CA PHE A 143 -5.55 3.33 22.56
C PHE A 143 -4.40 2.37 22.81
N GLU A 144 -4.27 1.38 21.92
CA GLU A 144 -3.12 0.48 21.86
C GLU A 144 -2.50 0.60 20.47
N PHE A 145 -1.19 0.82 20.43
CA PHE A 145 -0.37 0.78 19.23
C PHE A 145 0.46 -0.49 19.21
N VAL A 146 0.40 -1.23 18.10
CA VAL A 146 1.09 -2.51 17.93
C VAL A 146 1.86 -2.50 16.62
N VAL A 147 3.10 -3.01 16.61
CA VAL A 147 3.87 -3.25 15.40
C VAL A 147 4.17 -4.73 15.27
N ILE A 148 3.71 -5.34 14.17
CA ILE A 148 3.87 -6.76 13.88
C ILE A 148 4.80 -6.91 12.68
N PRO A 149 6.04 -7.40 12.83
CA PRO A 149 6.89 -7.74 11.69
C PRO A 149 6.53 -9.14 11.16
N SER A 150 6.56 -9.33 9.83
CA SER A 150 6.36 -10.63 9.19
C SER A 150 7.14 -10.68 7.89
N PRO A 151 8.01 -11.67 7.65
CA PRO A 151 8.65 -11.83 6.37
C PRO A 151 7.62 -12.22 5.32
N ILE A 152 7.70 -11.57 4.16
CA ILE A 152 6.80 -11.82 3.04
C ILE A 152 7.60 -12.04 1.76
N GLY A 153 7.09 -12.92 0.90
CA GLY A 153 7.59 -13.11 -0.44
C GLY A 153 7.17 -12.00 -1.41
N PRO A 154 7.54 -12.12 -2.67
CA PRO A 154 6.97 -11.27 -3.71
C PRO A 154 5.45 -11.45 -3.73
N TYR A 155 4.72 -10.34 -3.92
CA TYR A 155 3.24 -10.34 -3.93
C TYR A 155 2.67 -11.32 -4.97
N TYR A 156 3.34 -11.42 -6.12
CA TYR A 156 3.07 -12.42 -7.13
C TYR A 156 4.20 -13.45 -7.14
N PRO A 157 3.91 -14.74 -6.91
CA PRO A 157 4.91 -15.79 -7.01
C PRO A 157 5.49 -15.89 -8.42
N GLY A 158 6.82 -15.95 -8.54
CA GLY A 158 7.50 -16.11 -9.82
C GLY A 158 7.96 -14.79 -10.45
N LYS A 159 7.78 -14.63 -11.75
CA LYS A 159 8.21 -13.44 -12.51
C LYS A 159 7.20 -12.30 -12.35
N PHE A 160 7.69 -11.08 -12.51
CA PHE A 160 6.85 -9.89 -12.71
C PHE A 160 5.90 -10.16 -13.89
N HIS A 161 4.60 -10.24 -13.63
CA HIS A 161 3.57 -10.64 -14.58
C HIS A 161 2.31 -9.79 -14.41
N CYS A 162 1.42 -9.88 -15.40
CA CYS A 162 0.16 -9.15 -15.39
C CYS A 162 -0.92 -9.89 -14.59
N THR A 163 -1.89 -9.12 -14.08
CA THR A 163 -3.10 -9.58 -13.40
C THR A 163 -4.33 -9.04 -14.11
N SER A 164 -5.36 -9.86 -14.25
CA SER A 164 -6.65 -9.43 -14.80
C SER A 164 -7.49 -8.72 -13.75
N PHE A 165 -8.28 -7.73 -14.18
CA PHE A 165 -9.17 -6.97 -13.29
C PHE A 165 -10.61 -6.99 -13.79
N ILE A 166 -11.56 -6.87 -12.85
CA ILE A 166 -12.98 -6.71 -13.14
C ILE A 166 -13.49 -5.42 -12.50
N VAL A 167 -14.33 -4.69 -13.23
CA VAL A 167 -14.99 -3.48 -12.71
C VAL A 167 -16.16 -3.89 -11.84
N ASN A 168 -16.26 -3.34 -10.63
CA ASN A 168 -17.41 -3.49 -9.78
C ASN A 168 -18.21 -2.17 -9.69
N ARG A 169 -19.51 -2.23 -10.04
CA ARG A 169 -20.44 -1.09 -9.98
C ARG A 169 -21.49 -1.22 -8.87
N HIS A 170 -21.50 -2.35 -8.15
CA HIS A 170 -22.56 -2.70 -7.20
C HIS A 170 -22.08 -2.65 -5.74
N VAL A 171 -20.81 -2.32 -5.52
CA VAL A 171 -20.22 -2.15 -4.19
C VAL A 171 -19.33 -0.90 -4.21
N ASP A 172 -19.63 0.05 -3.36
CA ASP A 172 -18.77 1.20 -3.12
C ASP A 172 -17.71 0.82 -2.07
N ARG A 173 -16.43 1.04 -2.39
CA ARG A 173 -15.34 0.82 -1.44
C ARG A 173 -15.37 1.86 -0.32
N ALA A 174 -15.60 3.11 -0.66
CA ALA A 174 -15.63 4.22 0.27
C ALA A 174 -16.40 5.43 -0.30
N ALA A 175 -17.03 6.21 0.57
CA ALA A 175 -17.69 7.45 0.20
C ALA A 175 -16.70 8.61 0.06
N PRO A 176 -16.94 9.61 -0.82
CA PRO A 176 -16.05 10.76 -1.06
C PRO A 176 -15.76 11.61 0.18
N TYR A 177 -16.71 11.71 1.12
CA TYR A 177 -16.57 12.44 2.38
C TYR A 177 -16.58 11.50 3.60
N GLY A 178 -16.36 10.21 3.36
CA GLY A 178 -16.21 9.20 4.39
C GLY A 178 -14.75 8.94 4.75
N THR A 179 -14.42 7.67 4.97
CA THR A 179 -13.12 7.22 5.43
C THR A 179 -12.14 6.84 4.32
N GLY A 180 -12.49 7.02 3.03
CA GLY A 180 -11.72 6.52 1.89
C GLY A 180 -10.26 6.96 1.85
N GLN A 181 -9.97 8.19 2.26
CA GLN A 181 -8.61 8.73 2.33
C GLN A 181 -7.80 8.23 3.55
N PHE A 182 -8.42 7.54 4.49
CA PHE A 182 -7.80 7.02 5.70
C PHE A 182 -7.53 5.52 5.57
N LYS A 183 -6.45 5.04 6.18
CA LYS A 183 -6.09 3.62 6.15
C LYS A 183 -6.72 2.88 7.32
N VAL A 184 -7.99 2.52 7.17
CA VAL A 184 -8.87 1.96 8.22
C VAL A 184 -9.53 0.68 7.74
N GLY A 185 -9.74 -0.31 8.63
CA GLY A 185 -10.25 -1.63 8.28
C GLY A 185 -11.65 -1.61 7.65
N GLY A 186 -12.48 -0.64 8.04
CA GLY A 186 -13.83 -0.51 7.47
C GLY A 186 -13.85 -0.35 5.94
N ASN A 187 -12.85 0.34 5.34
CA ASN A 187 -12.74 0.46 3.89
C ASN A 187 -12.41 -0.88 3.20
N TYR A 188 -11.73 -1.78 3.91
CA TYR A 188 -11.39 -3.11 3.38
C TYR A 188 -12.53 -4.10 3.59
N ALA A 189 -13.12 -4.12 4.76
CA ALA A 189 -14.24 -5.00 5.07
C ALA A 189 -15.44 -4.75 4.13
N SER A 190 -15.74 -3.51 3.79
CA SER A 190 -16.81 -3.15 2.85
C SER A 190 -16.56 -3.68 1.43
N SER A 191 -15.29 -3.87 1.04
CA SER A 191 -14.91 -4.36 -0.29
C SER A 191 -14.85 -5.87 -0.42
N PHE A 192 -14.83 -6.65 0.68
CA PHE A 192 -14.63 -8.11 0.63
C PHE A 192 -15.60 -8.84 -0.28
N ARG A 193 -16.88 -8.47 -0.27
CA ARG A 193 -17.86 -9.12 -1.14
C ARG A 193 -17.51 -9.00 -2.63
N ALA A 194 -17.01 -7.85 -3.05
CA ALA A 194 -16.62 -7.63 -4.44
C ALA A 194 -15.27 -8.30 -4.76
N THR A 195 -14.29 -8.17 -3.86
CA THR A 195 -12.94 -8.71 -4.08
C THR A 195 -12.93 -10.23 -4.08
N GLU A 196 -13.64 -10.89 -3.17
CA GLU A 196 -13.74 -12.35 -3.15
C GLU A 196 -14.47 -12.89 -4.39
N ALA A 197 -15.49 -12.18 -4.88
CA ALA A 197 -16.13 -12.55 -6.14
C ALA A 197 -15.18 -12.43 -7.35
N ALA A 198 -14.34 -11.41 -7.37
CA ALA A 198 -13.30 -11.23 -8.40
C ALA A 198 -12.21 -12.31 -8.29
N HIS A 199 -11.71 -12.58 -7.09
CA HIS A 199 -10.70 -13.61 -6.83
C HIS A 199 -11.17 -15.02 -7.24
N ALA A 200 -12.45 -15.34 -7.03
CA ALA A 200 -13.04 -16.61 -7.50
C ALA A 200 -12.99 -16.77 -9.04
N MET A 201 -12.86 -15.66 -9.78
CA MET A 201 -12.67 -15.64 -11.24
C MET A 201 -11.18 -15.49 -11.64
N GLY A 202 -10.24 -15.54 -10.70
CA GLY A 202 -8.82 -15.29 -10.95
C GLY A 202 -8.49 -13.85 -11.33
N MET A 203 -9.31 -12.89 -10.89
CA MET A 203 -9.16 -11.46 -11.16
C MET A 203 -9.04 -10.66 -9.85
N ASP A 204 -8.61 -9.41 -9.95
CA ASP A 204 -8.74 -8.42 -8.89
C ASP A 204 -9.82 -7.38 -9.27
N CYS A 205 -10.15 -6.46 -8.38
CA CYS A 205 -11.28 -5.57 -8.55
C CYS A 205 -10.86 -4.11 -8.76
N ILE A 206 -11.50 -3.41 -9.70
CA ILE A 206 -11.48 -1.95 -9.84
C ILE A 206 -12.79 -1.39 -9.29
N PHE A 207 -12.68 -0.43 -8.37
CA PHE A 207 -13.81 0.32 -7.83
C PHE A 207 -13.92 1.68 -8.52
N LEU A 208 -15.15 2.08 -8.75
CA LEU A 208 -15.49 3.38 -9.33
C LEU A 208 -15.94 4.36 -8.24
N ASP A 209 -16.02 5.64 -8.60
CA ASP A 209 -16.51 6.67 -7.71
C ASP A 209 -17.94 6.39 -7.24
N ALA A 210 -18.17 6.49 -5.93
CA ALA A 210 -19.45 6.18 -5.30
C ALA A 210 -20.61 7.11 -5.70
N LYS A 211 -20.32 8.26 -6.34
CA LYS A 211 -21.35 9.22 -6.72
C LYS A 211 -21.96 8.95 -8.10
N THR A 212 -21.13 8.56 -9.08
CA THR A 212 -21.57 8.47 -10.47
C THR A 212 -21.27 7.12 -11.12
N HIS A 213 -20.41 6.31 -10.50
CA HIS A 213 -19.88 5.03 -11.01
C HIS A 213 -19.30 5.14 -12.43
N ARG A 214 -18.64 6.28 -12.73
CA ARG A 214 -18.05 6.59 -14.03
C ARG A 214 -16.55 6.75 -14.00
N TYR A 215 -16.00 7.16 -12.85
CA TYR A 215 -14.58 7.44 -12.71
C TYR A 215 -13.89 6.34 -11.91
N ILE A 216 -12.69 5.95 -12.33
CA ILE A 216 -11.86 5.02 -11.59
C ILE A 216 -11.41 5.70 -10.30
N ASP A 217 -11.65 5.05 -9.16
CA ASP A 217 -11.09 5.46 -7.87
C ASP A 217 -9.86 4.62 -7.54
N GLU A 218 -10.03 3.38 -7.10
CA GLU A 218 -8.93 2.51 -6.68
C GLU A 218 -9.15 1.06 -7.13
N CYS A 219 -8.07 0.27 -7.07
CA CYS A 219 -8.13 -1.18 -7.04
C CYS A 219 -8.41 -1.68 -5.61
N SER A 220 -8.61 -2.98 -5.40
CA SER A 220 -9.00 -3.56 -4.09
C SER A 220 -8.14 -3.08 -2.92
N ALA A 221 -6.83 -3.17 -3.03
CA ALA A 221 -5.89 -2.79 -1.97
C ALA A 221 -4.73 -1.91 -2.50
N ALA A 222 -4.92 -1.26 -3.66
CA ALA A 222 -3.87 -0.56 -4.39
C ALA A 222 -4.43 0.62 -5.19
N ASN A 223 -3.60 1.63 -5.47
CA ASN A 223 -4.00 2.72 -6.35
C ASN A 223 -3.92 2.29 -7.82
N PHE A 224 -4.70 2.91 -8.68
CA PHE A 224 -4.67 2.72 -10.12
C PHE A 224 -3.63 3.65 -10.79
N ILE A 225 -2.92 3.12 -11.80
CA ILE A 225 -2.02 3.84 -12.71
C ILE A 225 -2.41 3.55 -14.15
N GLY A 226 -2.42 4.58 -15.01
CA GLY A 226 -2.50 4.45 -16.45
C GLY A 226 -1.33 5.13 -17.14
N ILE A 227 -0.82 4.53 -18.22
CA ILE A 227 0.19 5.11 -19.11
C ILE A 227 -0.45 5.40 -20.45
N LYS A 228 -0.36 6.65 -20.89
CA LYS A 228 -0.92 7.12 -22.15
C LYS A 228 0.14 7.78 -23.02
N ASN A 229 0.14 7.50 -24.31
CA ASN A 229 0.93 8.26 -25.27
C ASN A 229 0.16 9.49 -25.73
N LEU A 230 0.75 10.69 -25.58
CA LEU A 230 0.13 11.95 -25.94
C LEU A 230 0.27 12.30 -27.43
N SER A 231 1.20 11.64 -28.14
CA SER A 231 1.43 11.88 -29.56
C SER A 231 1.56 10.55 -30.32
N PRO A 232 0.59 10.21 -31.19
CA PRO A 232 0.72 9.04 -32.07
C PRO A 232 1.73 9.23 -33.20
N THR A 233 2.24 10.45 -33.41
CA THR A 233 3.16 10.81 -34.49
C THR A 233 4.46 11.37 -33.94
N LEU A 234 5.53 10.56 -34.04
CA LEU A 234 6.96 10.84 -33.86
C LEU A 234 7.42 11.35 -32.48
N PRO A 235 8.48 10.77 -31.89
CA PRO A 235 9.16 11.36 -30.77
C PRO A 235 9.75 12.70 -31.20
N SER A 236 9.37 13.78 -30.47
CA SER A 236 9.99 15.09 -30.69
C SER A 236 11.49 15.00 -30.42
N ARG A 237 12.33 15.43 -31.35
CA ARG A 237 13.80 15.42 -31.22
C ARG A 237 14.32 16.35 -30.10
N GLU A 238 13.46 17.15 -29.47
CA GLU A 238 13.82 18.15 -28.45
C GLU A 238 13.31 17.80 -27.02
N GLY A 239 12.51 16.73 -26.83
CA GLY A 239 12.08 16.26 -25.53
C GLY A 239 12.82 15.00 -25.11
N GLY A 240 13.07 14.79 -23.81
CA GLY A 240 13.63 13.54 -23.28
C GLY A 240 12.84 12.32 -23.75
N LYS A 241 13.43 11.11 -23.61
CA LYS A 241 12.91 9.79 -24.07
C LYS A 241 11.41 9.58 -23.85
N TYR A 242 10.83 10.21 -22.81
CA TYR A 242 9.44 10.01 -22.37
C TYR A 242 8.58 11.27 -22.40
N SER A 243 8.97 12.33 -23.13
CA SER A 243 8.23 13.60 -23.19
C SER A 243 6.83 13.47 -23.80
N SER A 244 6.57 12.42 -24.58
CA SER A 244 5.26 12.08 -25.15
C SER A 244 4.44 11.13 -24.26
N ILE A 245 4.95 10.73 -23.09
CA ILE A 245 4.28 9.80 -22.20
C ILE A 245 3.60 10.56 -21.07
N GLU A 246 2.34 10.19 -20.79
CA GLU A 246 1.59 10.67 -19.64
C GLU A 246 1.39 9.52 -18.64
N TYR A 247 1.85 9.75 -17.41
CA TYR A 247 1.53 8.95 -16.22
C TYR A 247 0.26 9.50 -15.60
N LEU A 248 -0.80 8.71 -15.61
CA LEU A 248 -2.12 9.07 -15.11
C LEU A 248 -2.42 8.34 -13.81
N THR A 249 -2.97 9.05 -12.82
CA THR A 249 -3.52 8.41 -11.62
C THR A 249 -4.78 9.14 -11.17
N PRO A 250 -5.79 8.45 -10.62
CA PRO A 250 -7.03 9.08 -10.21
C PRO A 250 -6.83 10.10 -9.08
N ARG A 251 -7.74 11.07 -9.01
CA ARG A 251 -7.85 12.05 -7.93
C ARG A 251 -9.28 12.05 -7.41
N SER A 252 -9.46 11.64 -6.16
CA SER A 252 -10.73 11.66 -5.45
C SER A 252 -10.45 11.79 -3.95
N SER A 253 -11.41 12.30 -3.19
CA SER A 253 -11.34 12.31 -1.71
C SER A 253 -11.62 10.94 -1.10
N ALA A 254 -12.03 9.96 -1.90
CA ALA A 254 -12.21 8.56 -1.46
C ALA A 254 -10.95 7.70 -1.62
N ILE A 255 -9.88 8.23 -2.24
CA ILE A 255 -8.66 7.49 -2.55
C ILE A 255 -7.64 7.64 -1.43
N LEU A 256 -7.05 6.51 -1.01
CA LEU A 256 -5.93 6.51 -0.07
C LEU A 256 -4.69 7.16 -0.71
N PRO A 257 -4.07 8.19 -0.07
CA PRO A 257 -2.80 8.76 -0.52
C PRO A 257 -1.68 7.71 -0.43
N SER A 258 -1.32 7.10 -1.57
CA SER A 258 -0.32 6.04 -1.64
C SER A 258 1.09 6.61 -1.67
N ILE A 259 1.94 6.13 -0.74
CA ILE A 259 3.37 6.47 -0.68
C ILE A 259 4.11 5.85 -1.89
N THR A 260 3.73 4.65 -2.30
CA THR A 260 4.30 4.01 -3.50
C THR A 260 3.96 4.79 -4.76
N ASN A 261 2.69 5.18 -4.94
CA ASN A 261 2.27 5.97 -6.10
C ASN A 261 2.98 7.33 -6.15
N ASP A 262 3.15 7.98 -5.00
CA ASP A 262 3.90 9.25 -4.90
C ASP A 262 5.36 9.08 -5.32
N SER A 263 6.02 8.00 -4.90
CA SER A 263 7.38 7.66 -5.34
C SER A 263 7.44 7.41 -6.85
N LEU A 264 6.47 6.67 -7.41
CA LEU A 264 6.41 6.39 -8.85
C LEU A 264 6.14 7.65 -9.68
N MET A 265 5.28 8.55 -9.20
CA MET A 265 5.04 9.85 -9.83
C MET A 265 6.31 10.72 -9.87
N THR A 266 7.10 10.68 -8.80
CA THR A 266 8.38 11.39 -8.74
C THR A 266 9.36 10.83 -9.77
N LEU A 267 9.53 9.51 -9.80
CA LEU A 267 10.40 8.83 -10.76
C LEU A 267 9.94 9.02 -12.23
N ALA A 268 8.63 9.09 -12.46
CA ALA A 268 8.08 9.38 -13.79
C ALA A 268 8.42 10.82 -14.24
N LYS A 269 8.26 11.81 -13.35
CA LYS A 269 8.64 13.21 -13.63
C LYS A 269 10.13 13.35 -13.95
N GLU A 270 11.02 12.70 -13.21
CA GLU A 270 12.47 12.72 -13.45
C GLU A 270 12.84 12.15 -14.83
N ARG A 271 12.03 11.25 -15.36
CA ARG A 271 12.19 10.70 -16.71
C ARG A 271 11.60 11.57 -17.82
N GLY A 272 11.04 12.72 -17.44
CA GLY A 272 10.41 13.65 -18.38
C GLY A 272 8.99 13.28 -18.77
N MET A 273 8.33 12.37 -18.06
CA MET A 273 6.91 12.05 -18.29
C MET A 273 6.03 13.19 -17.75
N LYS A 274 4.93 13.46 -18.42
CA LYS A 274 3.86 14.30 -17.87
C LYS A 274 3.12 13.49 -16.80
N VAL A 275 3.08 13.97 -15.56
CA VAL A 275 2.33 13.34 -14.48
C VAL A 275 1.03 14.09 -14.22
N THR A 276 -0.10 13.40 -14.35
CA THR A 276 -1.43 14.00 -14.18
C THR A 276 -2.25 13.24 -13.13
N ARG A 277 -2.83 14.00 -12.20
CA ARG A 277 -3.82 13.50 -11.22
C ARG A 277 -5.15 14.18 -11.49
N ARG A 278 -6.16 13.41 -11.91
CA ARG A 278 -7.49 13.90 -12.24
C ARG A 278 -8.53 12.79 -12.15
N HIS A 279 -9.79 13.13 -12.30
CA HIS A 279 -10.80 12.10 -12.56
C HIS A 279 -10.50 11.41 -13.88
N ILE A 280 -10.51 10.08 -13.89
CA ILE A 280 -10.27 9.22 -15.06
C ILE A 280 -11.56 8.46 -15.34
N ARG A 281 -12.19 8.72 -16.48
CA ARG A 281 -13.36 7.94 -16.88
C ARG A 281 -12.97 6.51 -17.19
N LEU A 282 -13.84 5.55 -16.88
CA LEU A 282 -13.56 4.15 -17.17
C LEU A 282 -13.30 3.91 -18.67
N GLU A 283 -14.02 4.61 -19.54
CA GLU A 283 -13.87 4.48 -20.99
C GLU A 283 -12.50 4.92 -21.50
N GLU A 284 -11.78 5.78 -20.76
CA GLU A 284 -10.41 6.20 -21.12
C GLU A 284 -9.38 5.07 -21.04
N LEU A 285 -9.73 3.93 -20.45
CA LEU A 285 -8.90 2.72 -20.52
C LEU A 285 -8.59 2.29 -21.95
N ALA A 286 -9.48 2.61 -22.92
CA ALA A 286 -9.26 2.32 -24.32
C ALA A 286 -8.10 3.11 -24.95
N ASP A 287 -7.73 4.25 -24.36
CA ASP A 287 -6.66 5.13 -24.84
C ASP A 287 -5.31 4.85 -24.15
N MET A 288 -5.26 3.94 -23.18
CA MET A 288 -4.04 3.63 -22.41
C MET A 288 -3.27 2.51 -23.06
N GLN A 289 -1.95 2.62 -23.08
CA GLN A 289 -1.04 1.58 -23.55
C GLN A 289 -0.71 0.59 -22.46
N GLU A 290 -0.62 1.08 -21.20
CA GLU A 290 -0.34 0.26 -20.03
C GLU A 290 -1.24 0.69 -18.88
N ALA A 291 -1.65 -0.26 -18.06
CA ALA A 291 -2.38 0.00 -16.83
C ALA A 291 -1.83 -0.86 -15.69
N ALA A 292 -1.92 -0.39 -14.45
CA ALA A 292 -1.46 -1.14 -13.30
C ALA A 292 -2.18 -0.74 -12.02
N ALA A 293 -2.13 -1.63 -11.04
CA ALA A 293 -2.32 -1.33 -9.62
C ALA A 293 -0.96 -1.07 -8.95
N CYS A 294 -0.88 -0.20 -7.94
CA CYS A 294 0.36 0.04 -7.20
C CYS A 294 0.13 0.21 -5.70
N GLY A 295 1.06 -0.31 -4.91
CA GLY A 295 1.02 -0.24 -3.44
C GLY A 295 2.24 -0.87 -2.79
N THR A 296 2.35 -0.76 -1.47
CA THR A 296 3.49 -1.29 -0.70
C THR A 296 3.70 -2.79 -0.92
N ALA A 297 2.62 -3.56 -1.06
CA ALA A 297 2.70 -5.01 -1.21
C ALA A 297 3.31 -5.42 -2.55
N CYS A 298 2.71 -4.97 -3.66
CA CYS A 298 3.07 -5.36 -5.03
C CYS A 298 4.12 -4.46 -5.68
N VAL A 299 4.34 -3.24 -5.19
CA VAL A 299 5.03 -2.12 -5.84
C VAL A 299 4.26 -1.67 -7.08
N ILE A 300 4.30 -2.43 -8.16
CA ILE A 300 3.44 -2.30 -9.35
C ILE A 300 2.91 -3.70 -9.68
N SER A 301 1.62 -3.78 -10.00
CA SER A 301 0.96 -4.95 -10.55
C SER A 301 0.38 -4.57 -11.91
N PRO A 302 1.07 -4.91 -13.02
CA PRO A 302 0.58 -4.62 -14.36
C PRO A 302 -0.73 -5.35 -14.64
N ILE A 303 -1.59 -4.71 -15.43
CA ILE A 303 -2.90 -5.23 -15.80
C ILE A 303 -2.84 -5.73 -17.25
N ASP A 304 -3.29 -6.97 -17.50
CA ASP A 304 -3.43 -7.51 -18.88
C ASP A 304 -4.76 -7.08 -19.50
N LYS A 305 -5.82 -7.12 -18.71
CA LYS A 305 -7.17 -6.72 -19.13
C LYS A 305 -8.00 -6.21 -17.95
N VAL A 306 -8.97 -5.36 -18.30
CA VAL A 306 -10.06 -4.95 -17.42
C VAL A 306 -11.38 -5.37 -18.05
N VAL A 307 -12.17 -6.17 -17.34
CA VAL A 307 -13.50 -6.62 -17.77
C VAL A 307 -14.55 -5.74 -17.11
N ASP A 308 -15.43 -5.16 -17.91
CA ASP A 308 -16.63 -4.43 -17.48
C ASP A 308 -17.89 -5.25 -17.86
N PRO A 309 -18.35 -6.12 -16.97
CA PRO A 309 -19.43 -7.05 -17.30
C PRO A 309 -20.78 -6.35 -17.55
N ASP A 310 -21.02 -5.21 -16.90
CA ASP A 310 -22.29 -4.49 -17.03
C ASP A 310 -22.45 -3.84 -18.41
N ASN A 311 -21.35 -3.59 -19.13
CA ASN A 311 -21.34 -3.00 -20.47
C ASN A 311 -20.82 -3.97 -21.55
N ASP A 312 -20.63 -5.25 -21.21
CA ASP A 312 -20.07 -6.27 -22.10
C ASP A 312 -18.78 -5.80 -22.78
N LYS A 313 -17.88 -5.18 -22.01
CA LYS A 313 -16.67 -4.56 -22.55
C LYS A 313 -15.42 -5.11 -21.87
N THR A 314 -14.36 -5.32 -22.67
CA THR A 314 -13.04 -5.72 -22.17
C THR A 314 -11.99 -4.79 -22.75
N TYR A 315 -11.23 -4.13 -21.87
CA TYR A 315 -10.05 -3.34 -22.22
C TYR A 315 -8.81 -4.22 -22.09
N ARG A 316 -7.90 -4.20 -23.08
CA ARG A 316 -6.72 -5.09 -23.12
C ARG A 316 -5.44 -4.26 -23.24
N PHE A 317 -4.41 -4.62 -22.44
CA PHE A 317 -3.11 -3.93 -22.38
C PHE A 317 -1.94 -4.82 -22.79
N GLY A 318 -2.17 -6.11 -23.04
CA GLY A 318 -1.13 -7.11 -23.36
C GLY A 318 -0.95 -8.12 -22.22
N ASN A 319 -0.34 -9.25 -22.55
CA ASN A 319 -0.14 -10.36 -21.59
C ASN A 319 1.17 -10.23 -20.80
N GLU A 320 2.06 -9.34 -21.22
CA GLU A 320 3.34 -9.06 -20.57
C GLU A 320 3.36 -7.64 -20.02
N PRO A 321 4.10 -7.39 -18.92
CA PRO A 321 4.27 -6.05 -18.37
C PRO A 321 4.81 -5.07 -19.40
N GLY A 322 4.15 -3.93 -19.54
CA GLY A 322 4.58 -2.87 -20.47
C GLY A 322 5.94 -2.28 -20.08
N PRO A 323 6.67 -1.71 -21.06
CA PRO A 323 8.05 -1.25 -20.87
C PRO A 323 8.16 -0.08 -19.88
N ILE A 324 7.17 0.83 -19.83
CA ILE A 324 7.21 2.00 -18.95
C ILE A 324 6.99 1.57 -17.48
N LEU A 325 5.97 0.75 -17.23
CA LEU A 325 5.70 0.23 -15.88
C LEU A 325 6.83 -0.66 -15.39
N SER A 326 7.44 -1.46 -16.28
CA SER A 326 8.61 -2.30 -15.96
C SER A 326 9.82 -1.43 -15.55
N GLU A 327 10.10 -0.35 -16.28
CA GLU A 327 11.20 0.56 -15.94
C GLU A 327 10.96 1.26 -14.60
N LEU A 328 9.75 1.76 -14.34
CA LEU A 328 9.40 2.39 -13.06
C LEU A 328 9.46 1.40 -11.89
N TYR A 329 9.02 0.16 -12.10
CA TYR A 329 9.14 -0.92 -11.11
C TYR A 329 10.60 -1.17 -10.73
N HIS A 330 11.46 -1.39 -11.71
CA HIS A 330 12.88 -1.65 -11.47
C HIS A 330 13.57 -0.45 -10.83
N ALA A 331 13.29 0.76 -11.27
CA ALA A 331 13.87 1.97 -10.70
C ALA A 331 13.56 2.15 -9.22
N LEU A 332 12.28 1.92 -8.83
CA LEU A 332 11.92 2.01 -7.41
C LEU A 332 12.55 0.87 -6.59
N ARG A 333 12.57 -0.36 -7.13
CA ARG A 333 13.20 -1.51 -6.48
C ARG A 333 14.71 -1.33 -6.33
N ASP A 334 15.38 -0.68 -7.30
CA ASP A 334 16.81 -0.42 -7.24
C ASP A 334 17.17 0.54 -6.09
N ILE A 335 16.35 1.56 -5.85
CA ILE A 335 16.49 2.43 -4.68
C ILE A 335 16.25 1.63 -3.39
N GLN A 336 15.17 0.87 -3.31
CA GLN A 336 14.81 0.09 -2.12
C GLN A 336 15.88 -0.91 -1.69
N PHE A 337 16.57 -1.54 -2.66
CA PHE A 337 17.64 -2.50 -2.41
C PHE A 337 19.05 -1.90 -2.42
N GLY A 338 19.19 -0.58 -2.54
CA GLY A 338 20.49 0.11 -2.57
C GLY A 338 21.33 -0.22 -3.80
N ARG A 339 20.71 -0.60 -4.93
CA ARG A 339 21.36 -0.79 -6.24
C ARG A 339 21.50 0.52 -7.01
N ALA A 340 20.69 1.51 -6.68
CA ALA A 340 20.77 2.86 -7.22
C ALA A 340 20.89 3.88 -6.09
N GLU A 341 21.44 5.05 -6.39
CA GLU A 341 21.52 6.19 -5.48
C GLU A 341 20.11 6.65 -5.09
N ASP A 342 19.91 6.87 -3.79
CA ASP A 342 18.67 7.44 -3.23
C ASP A 342 18.78 8.97 -3.15
N LYS A 343 18.55 9.67 -4.24
CA LYS A 343 18.57 11.13 -4.34
C LYS A 343 17.49 11.81 -3.51
N HIS A 344 16.46 11.07 -3.11
CA HIS A 344 15.30 11.59 -2.41
C HIS A 344 15.35 11.37 -0.90
N GLN A 345 16.37 10.66 -0.40
CA GLN A 345 16.47 10.27 1.02
C GLN A 345 15.23 9.49 1.49
N TRP A 346 14.71 8.60 0.61
CA TRP A 346 13.57 7.74 0.92
C TRP A 346 13.93 6.56 1.81
N THR A 347 15.20 6.17 1.81
CA THR A 347 15.68 5.03 2.59
C THR A 347 16.43 5.47 3.82
N ASP A 348 16.05 4.92 4.96
CA ASP A 348 16.78 5.04 6.22
C ASP A 348 17.65 3.78 6.38
N VAL A 349 18.97 3.92 6.22
CA VAL A 349 19.93 2.81 6.29
C VAL A 349 20.28 2.56 7.74
N LEU A 350 20.15 1.32 8.17
CA LEU A 350 20.39 0.89 9.55
C LEU A 350 21.64 0.01 9.60
N ASP A 351 22.54 0.32 10.49
CA ASP A 351 23.73 -0.48 10.79
C ASP A 351 23.37 -1.48 11.93
N ILE A 352 22.69 -2.60 11.56
CA ILE A 352 22.24 -3.67 12.45
C ILE A 352 22.50 -5.03 11.83
#